data_93ea2b5c08ce8756fa03fc078105da7e
#
_entry.id   93ea2b5c08ce8756fa03fc078105da7e
#
_cell.length_a   1.000
_cell.length_b   1.000
_cell.length_c   1.000
_cell.angle_alpha   90.00
_cell.angle_beta   90.00
_cell.angle_gamma   90.00
#
_symmetry.space_group_name_H-M   'P 1'
#
loop_
_entity.id
_entity.type
_entity.pdbx_description
1 polymer ?
#
loop_
_entity_poly.entity_id
_entity_poly.type
_entity_poly.pdbx_seq_one_letter_code
_entity_poly.pdbx_strand_id
1 'polypeptide(L)'
;MIITGVDHSHEDLLPWWIETTLAAMPMQRVYVCDFGMSPAARGRINDRYPVEFSRPFNGTKARKLGWFYKVEAVMNAPSQSVCWLDVDCQILTDISDVFNLVPPGMIGLTRDIVRGNWWATGVIVVND
;
A
#
# COMPACT_ATOMS: atom_id res chain seq x y z
N MET A 1 -8.94 -5.05 -1.73
CA MET A 1 -8.05 -4.83 -0.56
C MET A 1 -7.17 -3.61 -0.81
N ILE A 2 -7.01 -2.73 0.19
CA ILE A 2 -6.05 -1.61 0.13
C ILE A 2 -4.74 -2.04 0.78
N ILE A 3 -3.63 -1.80 0.11
CA ILE A 3 -2.30 -2.15 0.62
C ILE A 3 -1.34 -0.97 0.55
N THR A 4 -0.39 -0.92 1.48
CA THR A 4 0.76 -0.03 1.46
C THR A 4 2.00 -0.80 1.89
N GLY A 5 3.17 -0.20 1.74
CA GLY A 5 4.41 -0.75 2.25
C GLY A 5 5.25 0.31 2.93
N VAL A 6 5.88 -0.05 4.01
CA VAL A 6 6.64 0.89 4.82
C VAL A 6 7.91 0.25 5.38
N ASP A 7 8.98 1.00 5.36
CA ASP A 7 10.26 0.71 6.00
C ASP A 7 10.45 1.54 7.28
N HIS A 8 11.57 1.35 7.93
CA HIS A 8 11.90 2.11 9.14
C HIS A 8 11.94 3.63 8.95
N SER A 9 12.27 4.10 7.73
CA SER A 9 12.41 5.54 7.46
C SER A 9 11.04 6.25 7.37
N HIS A 10 9.97 5.51 7.11
CA HIS A 10 8.63 6.05 6.85
C HIS A 10 7.57 5.52 7.83
N GLU A 11 7.96 4.70 8.80
CA GLU A 11 7.02 4.07 9.74
C GLU A 11 6.19 5.06 10.55
N ASP A 12 6.66 6.28 10.75
CA ASP A 12 5.94 7.33 11.47
C ASP A 12 4.75 7.90 10.68
N LEU A 13 4.69 7.72 9.36
CA LEU A 13 3.55 8.10 8.54
C LEU A 13 2.38 7.10 8.63
N LEU A 14 2.67 5.85 8.99
CA LEU A 14 1.72 4.76 8.92
C LEU A 14 0.45 4.96 9.79
N PRO A 15 0.53 5.47 11.05
CA PRO A 15 -0.67 5.74 11.83
C PRO A 15 -1.63 6.70 11.14
N TRP A 16 -1.13 7.81 10.63
CA TRP A 16 -1.91 8.80 9.89
C TRP A 16 -2.53 8.20 8.62
N TRP A 17 -1.75 7.42 7.86
CA TRP A 17 -2.24 6.78 6.65
C TRP A 17 -3.37 5.78 6.95
N ILE A 18 -3.23 4.95 8.00
CA ILE A 18 -4.28 4.02 8.41
C ILE A 18 -5.53 4.77 8.86
N GLU A 19 -5.39 5.82 9.70
CA GLU A 19 -6.51 6.60 10.21
C GLU A 19 -7.30 7.27 9.09
N THR A 20 -6.64 7.88 8.12
CA THR A 20 -7.31 8.51 6.98
C THR A 20 -7.96 7.48 6.06
N THR A 21 -7.32 6.33 5.85
CA THR A 21 -7.89 5.22 5.07
C THR A 21 -9.15 4.65 5.72
N LEU A 22 -9.11 4.34 7.00
CA LEU A 22 -10.26 3.80 7.73
C LEU A 22 -11.38 4.83 7.93
N ALA A 23 -11.05 6.12 8.03
CA ALA A 23 -12.06 7.18 8.09
C ALA A 23 -12.85 7.28 6.77
N ALA A 24 -12.17 7.16 5.62
CA ALA A 24 -12.80 7.19 4.31
C ALA A 24 -13.51 5.87 3.95
N MET A 25 -12.96 4.74 4.42
CA MET A 25 -13.41 3.39 4.06
C MET A 25 -13.40 2.46 5.29
N PRO A 26 -14.34 2.61 6.23
CA PRO A 26 -14.29 1.92 7.53
C PRO A 26 -14.41 0.39 7.45
N MET A 27 -14.96 -0.14 6.37
CA MET A 27 -15.11 -1.59 6.17
C MET A 27 -14.01 -2.20 5.29
N GLN A 28 -13.05 -1.39 4.85
CA GLN A 28 -12.01 -1.85 3.95
C GLN A 28 -10.93 -2.63 4.70
N ARG A 29 -10.55 -3.79 4.17
CA ARG A 29 -9.36 -4.51 4.65
C ARG A 29 -8.10 -3.74 4.25
N VAL A 30 -7.29 -3.46 5.25
CA VAL A 30 -5.99 -2.77 5.12
C VAL A 30 -4.87 -3.77 5.36
N TYR A 31 -3.92 -3.82 4.44
CA TYR A 31 -2.77 -4.71 4.53
C TYR A 31 -1.47 -3.91 4.42
N VAL A 32 -0.59 -4.09 5.38
CA VAL A 32 0.69 -3.37 5.47
C VAL A 32 1.84 -4.31 5.14
N CYS A 33 2.58 -3.99 4.09
CA CYS A 33 3.78 -4.71 3.71
C CYS A 33 4.98 -4.21 4.51
N ASP A 34 5.56 -5.07 5.32
CA ASP A 34 6.71 -4.77 6.19
C ASP A 34 8.01 -4.83 5.39
N PHE A 35 8.50 -3.68 4.96
CA PHE A 35 9.77 -3.52 4.23
C PHE A 35 10.98 -3.28 5.15
N GLY A 36 10.84 -3.62 6.43
CA GLY A 36 11.87 -3.44 7.44
C GLY A 36 11.50 -2.40 8.49
N MET A 37 10.26 -2.43 8.94
CA MET A 37 9.79 -1.65 10.09
C MET A 37 10.55 -2.03 11.36
N SER A 38 10.63 -1.10 12.31
CA SER A 38 11.08 -1.43 13.64
C SER A 38 10.06 -2.33 14.36
N PRO A 39 10.50 -3.30 15.19
CA PRO A 39 9.58 -4.12 15.98
C PRO A 39 8.67 -3.29 16.88
N ALA A 40 9.16 -2.16 17.39
CA ALA A 40 8.40 -1.26 18.24
C ALA A 40 7.26 -0.56 17.48
N ALA A 41 7.51 -0.05 16.27
CA ALA A 41 6.48 0.55 15.43
C ALA A 41 5.44 -0.48 15.02
N ARG A 42 5.87 -1.66 14.57
CA ARG A 42 4.97 -2.75 14.21
C ARG A 42 4.07 -3.16 15.37
N GLY A 43 4.62 -3.29 16.59
CA GLY A 43 3.85 -3.59 17.80
C GLY A 43 2.77 -2.54 18.05
N ARG A 44 3.15 -1.26 18.09
CA ARG A 44 2.20 -0.15 18.31
C ARG A 44 1.04 -0.13 17.29
N ILE A 45 1.33 -0.41 16.03
CA ILE A 45 0.29 -0.45 14.98
C ILE A 45 -0.63 -1.65 15.21
N ASN A 46 -0.08 -2.82 15.45
CA ASN A 46 -0.85 -4.05 15.66
C ASN A 46 -1.78 -3.95 16.88
N ASP A 47 -1.35 -3.27 17.94
CA ASP A 47 -2.15 -3.10 19.16
C ASP A 47 -3.28 -2.07 18.99
N ARG A 48 -3.15 -1.15 18.04
CA ARG A 48 -4.06 0.00 17.90
C ARG A 48 -5.04 -0.12 16.75
N TYR A 49 -4.66 -0.79 15.65
CA TYR A 49 -5.44 -0.77 14.40
C TYR A 49 -5.77 -2.17 13.91
N PRO A 50 -6.95 -2.36 13.31
CA PRO A 50 -7.38 -3.63 12.73
C PRO A 50 -6.73 -3.84 11.34
N VAL A 51 -5.41 -3.91 11.29
CA VAL A 51 -4.66 -4.11 10.04
C VAL A 51 -3.96 -5.45 10.02
N GLU A 52 -3.77 -5.98 8.83
CA GLU A 52 -3.00 -7.19 8.60
C GLU A 52 -1.59 -6.82 8.11
N PHE A 53 -0.58 -7.58 8.54
CA PHE A 53 0.79 -7.37 8.10
C PHE A 53 1.28 -8.53 7.23
N SER A 54 2.09 -8.20 6.24
CA SER A 54 2.91 -9.20 5.58
C SER A 54 3.96 -9.78 6.53
N ARG A 55 4.56 -10.91 6.14
CA ARG A 55 5.86 -11.27 6.68
C ARG A 55 6.87 -10.20 6.27
N PRO A 56 7.89 -9.93 7.12
CA PRO A 56 8.97 -9.03 6.73
C PRO A 56 9.61 -9.46 5.41
N PHE A 57 9.84 -8.51 4.53
CA PHE A 57 10.58 -8.75 3.30
C PHE A 57 12.07 -8.90 3.63
N ASN A 58 12.54 -10.13 3.74
CA ASN A 58 13.92 -10.47 4.10
C ASN A 58 14.86 -10.43 2.89
N GLY A 59 14.95 -9.30 2.23
CA GLY A 59 15.90 -9.11 1.14
C GLY A 59 17.23 -8.56 1.61
N THR A 60 18.27 -9.38 1.69
CA THR A 60 19.65 -8.95 1.99
C THR A 60 20.21 -7.95 0.97
N LYS A 61 19.59 -7.80 -0.19
CA LYS A 61 19.95 -6.83 -1.23
C LYS A 61 19.09 -5.56 -1.22
N ALA A 62 18.12 -5.48 -0.37
CA ALA A 62 17.00 -4.55 -0.43
C ALA A 62 17.26 -3.16 0.11
N ARG A 63 18.28 -2.93 0.87
CA ARG A 63 18.56 -1.59 1.43
C ARG A 63 18.71 -0.45 0.40
N LYS A 64 18.74 -0.77 -0.90
CA LYS A 64 18.89 0.25 -1.95
C LYS A 64 17.70 0.39 -2.91
N LEU A 65 16.65 -0.44 -2.82
CA LEU A 65 15.65 -0.57 -3.88
C LEU A 65 14.23 -0.79 -3.34
N GLY A 66 13.79 -0.05 -2.35
CA GLY A 66 12.42 -0.10 -1.79
C GLY A 66 11.32 -0.07 -2.87
N TRP A 67 11.59 0.54 -4.01
CA TRP A 67 10.71 0.60 -5.18
C TRP A 67 10.37 -0.79 -5.78
N PHE A 68 11.29 -1.75 -5.73
CA PHE A 68 11.05 -3.08 -6.30
C PHE A 68 10.20 -3.96 -5.40
N TYR A 69 10.19 -3.70 -4.09
CA TYR A 69 9.29 -4.42 -3.18
C TYR A 69 7.82 -4.12 -3.42
N LYS A 70 7.50 -2.94 -3.96
CA LYS A 70 6.14 -2.57 -4.30
C LYS A 70 5.51 -3.58 -5.28
N VAL A 71 6.23 -3.94 -6.33
CA VAL A 71 5.75 -4.94 -7.30
C VAL A 71 5.58 -6.30 -6.64
N GLU A 72 6.57 -6.74 -5.86
CA GLU A 72 6.50 -8.01 -5.14
C GLU A 72 5.36 -8.01 -4.12
N ALA A 73 5.14 -6.90 -3.41
CA ALA A 73 4.06 -6.73 -2.45
C ALA A 73 2.67 -6.84 -3.11
N VAL A 74 2.49 -6.19 -4.26
CA VAL A 74 1.25 -6.27 -5.04
C VAL A 74 1.00 -7.67 -5.53
N MET A 75 2.02 -8.33 -6.10
CA MET A 75 1.90 -9.69 -6.66
C MET A 75 1.67 -10.79 -5.61
N ASN A 76 2.11 -10.57 -4.36
CA ASN A 76 1.96 -11.52 -3.26
C ASN A 76 0.89 -11.10 -2.25
N ALA A 77 0.08 -10.09 -2.55
CA ALA A 77 -1.01 -9.67 -1.68
C ALA A 77 -2.05 -10.79 -1.53
N PRO A 78 -2.65 -10.98 -0.34
CA PRO A 78 -3.60 -12.05 -0.09
C PRO A 78 -5.01 -11.70 -0.62
N SER A 79 -5.10 -11.17 -1.83
CA SER A 79 -6.35 -10.79 -2.51
C SER A 79 -6.14 -10.72 -4.01
N GLN A 80 -7.15 -11.12 -4.78
CA GLN A 80 -7.16 -10.99 -6.23
C GLN A 80 -7.29 -9.54 -6.69
N SER A 81 -8.04 -8.72 -5.95
CA SER A 81 -8.17 -7.29 -6.27
C SER A 81 -7.45 -6.45 -5.22
N VAL A 82 -6.44 -5.73 -5.65
CA VAL A 82 -5.51 -4.97 -4.80
C VAL A 82 -5.37 -3.54 -5.31
N CYS A 83 -5.48 -2.58 -4.39
CA CYS A 83 -5.09 -1.20 -4.65
C CYS A 83 -3.91 -0.84 -3.75
N TRP A 84 -2.76 -0.66 -4.36
CA TRP A 84 -1.58 -0.11 -3.71
C TRP A 84 -1.70 1.41 -3.60
N LEU A 85 -1.41 1.93 -2.41
CA LEU A 85 -1.25 3.36 -2.17
C LEU A 85 0.04 3.60 -1.40
N ASP A 86 0.84 4.53 -1.86
CA ASP A 86 2.04 4.93 -1.12
C ASP A 86 1.64 5.51 0.25
N VAL A 87 2.48 5.30 1.25
CA VAL A 87 2.20 5.70 2.65
C VAL A 87 2.11 7.22 2.85
N ASP A 88 2.53 8.01 1.88
CA ASP A 88 2.38 9.47 1.80
C ASP A 88 1.14 9.93 1.01
N CYS A 89 0.31 8.99 0.55
CA CYS A 89 -0.97 9.28 -0.11
C CYS A 89 -2.10 9.33 0.91
N GLN A 90 -2.94 10.35 0.85
CA GLN A 90 -4.15 10.47 1.66
C GLN A 90 -5.40 10.06 0.89
N ILE A 91 -6.23 9.21 1.50
CA ILE A 91 -7.57 8.93 0.98
C ILE A 91 -8.54 9.96 1.58
N LEU A 92 -9.21 10.72 0.74
CA LEU A 92 -10.14 11.79 1.14
C LEU A 92 -11.61 11.36 1.11
N THR A 93 -11.92 10.30 0.36
CA THR A 93 -13.28 9.78 0.19
C THR A 93 -13.21 8.29 -0.12
N ASP A 94 -14.35 7.61 -0.10
CA ASP A 94 -14.44 6.21 -0.52
C ASP A 94 -13.97 6.07 -1.98
N ILE A 95 -13.00 5.20 -2.19
CA ILE A 95 -12.44 4.86 -3.49
C ILE A 95 -12.73 3.41 -3.90
N SER A 96 -13.74 2.77 -3.30
CA SER A 96 -14.06 1.36 -3.59
C SER A 96 -14.30 1.09 -5.08
N ASP A 97 -14.79 2.09 -5.81
CA ASP A 97 -15.04 1.99 -7.25
C ASP A 97 -13.77 1.87 -8.09
N VAL A 98 -12.59 2.13 -7.52
CA VAL A 98 -11.32 2.01 -8.25
C VAL A 98 -11.12 0.62 -8.85
N PHE A 99 -11.62 -0.42 -8.19
CA PHE A 99 -11.56 -1.79 -8.69
C PHE A 99 -12.43 -2.04 -9.92
N ASN A 100 -13.51 -1.25 -10.10
CA ASN A 100 -14.38 -1.31 -11.27
C ASN A 100 -13.78 -0.59 -12.49
N LEU A 101 -12.79 0.29 -12.25
CA LEU A 101 -12.14 1.04 -13.33
C LEU A 101 -11.07 0.20 -14.06
N VAL A 102 -10.61 -0.88 -13.45
CA VAL A 102 -9.57 -1.75 -14.01
C VAL A 102 -10.21 -3.08 -14.39
N PRO A 103 -10.26 -3.44 -15.68
CA PRO A 103 -10.79 -4.73 -16.09
C PRO A 103 -10.03 -5.91 -15.47
N PRO A 104 -10.69 -7.09 -15.28
CA PRO A 104 -10.02 -8.29 -14.81
C PRO A 104 -8.79 -8.65 -15.66
N GLY A 105 -7.73 -9.10 -15.03
CA GLY A 105 -6.45 -9.42 -15.66
C GLY A 105 -5.61 -8.20 -16.07
N MET A 106 -5.99 -7.00 -15.65
CA MET A 106 -5.30 -5.76 -16.00
C MET A 106 -4.70 -5.08 -14.77
N ILE A 107 -3.71 -4.21 -15.05
CA ILE A 107 -3.09 -3.33 -14.06
C ILE A 107 -3.44 -1.89 -14.42
N GLY A 108 -4.02 -1.16 -13.47
CA GLY A 108 -4.26 0.28 -13.55
C GLY A 108 -3.12 1.05 -12.90
N LEU A 109 -2.63 2.06 -13.58
CA LEU A 109 -1.63 3.01 -13.07
C LEU A 109 -2.14 4.43 -13.24
N THR A 110 -1.79 5.31 -12.32
CA THR A 110 -2.07 6.73 -12.46
C THR A 110 -1.05 7.39 -13.39
N ARG A 111 -1.50 8.41 -14.13
CA ARG A 111 -0.61 9.20 -14.97
C ARG A 111 -0.06 10.37 -14.16
N ASP A 112 1.25 10.58 -14.22
CA ASP A 112 1.87 11.78 -13.67
C ASP A 112 1.61 12.97 -14.61
N ILE A 113 0.62 13.78 -14.27
CA ILE A 113 0.23 14.96 -15.07
C ILE A 113 1.25 16.10 -14.98
N VAL A 114 2.09 16.12 -13.95
CA VAL A 114 3.12 17.15 -13.76
C VAL A 114 4.34 16.86 -14.62
N ARG A 115 4.72 15.60 -14.75
CA ARG A 115 5.86 15.15 -15.54
C ARG A 115 5.50 14.70 -16.97
N GLY A 116 4.27 14.97 -17.40
CA GLY A 116 3.82 14.70 -18.76
C GLY A 116 3.46 13.23 -19.01
N ASN A 117 4.29 12.46 -19.69
CA ASN A 117 3.95 11.08 -20.09
C ASN A 117 4.50 9.98 -19.17
N TRP A 118 4.87 10.32 -17.95
CA TRP A 118 5.34 9.35 -16.97
C TRP A 118 4.18 8.69 -16.22
N TRP A 119 4.39 7.46 -15.80
CA TRP A 119 3.47 6.76 -14.92
C TRP A 119 3.85 7.03 -13.47
N ALA A 120 2.85 7.44 -12.67
CA ALA A 120 3.01 7.53 -11.22
C ALA A 120 2.71 6.17 -10.60
N THR A 121 3.58 5.70 -9.75
CA THR A 121 3.42 4.41 -9.05
C THR A 121 2.94 4.57 -7.60
N GLY A 122 2.54 5.77 -7.22
CA GLY A 122 1.93 6.03 -5.91
C GLY A 122 0.57 5.35 -5.75
N VAL A 123 -0.11 5.07 -6.88
CA VAL A 123 -1.36 4.30 -6.94
C VAL A 123 -1.22 3.21 -8.00
N ILE A 124 -1.41 1.96 -7.62
CA ILE A 124 -1.43 0.81 -8.53
C ILE A 124 -2.67 -0.02 -8.20
N VAL A 125 -3.48 -0.33 -9.19
CA VAL A 125 -4.65 -1.19 -9.04
C VAL A 125 -4.43 -2.46 -9.85
N VAL A 126 -4.56 -3.60 -9.20
CA VAL A 126 -4.60 -4.92 -9.85
C VAL A 126 -5.97 -5.50 -9.61
N ASN A 127 -6.58 -5.99 -10.66
CA ASN A 127 -7.86 -6.68 -10.63
C ASN A 127 -7.71 -7.97 -11.42
N ASP A 128 -7.57 -9.10 -10.69
CA ASP A 128 -7.33 -10.43 -11.26
C ASP A 128 -8.62 -11.28 -11.22
#